data_21bbbcdf792d9e2efd153dd6eb5942a4
#
_entry.id   21bbbcdf792d9e2efd153dd6eb5942a4
#
_cell.length_a   1.000
_cell.length_b   1.000
_cell.length_c   1.000
_cell.angle_alpha   90.00
_cell.angle_beta   90.00
_cell.angle_gamma   90.00
#
_symmetry.space_group_name_H-M   'P 1'
#
loop_
_entity.id
_entity.type
_entity.pdbx_description
1 polymer ?
#
loop_
_entity_poly.entity_id
_entity_poly.type
_entity_poly.pdbx_seq_one_letter_code
_entity_poly.pdbx_strand_id
1 'polypeptide(L)'
;MKTTTGLIRRIDELGRVVIPKEIRRSMRLKDGEEVEISLGSEELILKKYSRVSSLKSLCDNCANSLSKVLGAEVFITDTSKVVSSFKNIENENKNLTHRFIEFLQKRERAINKGEDCLSMFIGQEKGKEQLILPLVVNGDLYGSIVVQADEIKTQHEKATQTALYILVGQLEN
;
A
#
# COMPACT_ATOMS: atom_id res chain seq x y z
N MET A 1 22.85 11.71 -2.52
CA MET A 1 23.70 10.99 -1.54
C MET A 1 22.89 10.81 -0.25
N LYS A 2 22.52 9.58 0.13
CA LYS A 2 21.95 9.32 1.45
C LYS A 2 23.11 9.31 2.45
N THR A 3 23.21 10.35 3.26
CA THR A 3 24.09 10.35 4.45
C THR A 3 23.54 9.31 5.42
N THR A 4 24.09 8.13 5.38
CA THR A 4 23.80 7.08 6.36
C THR A 4 24.58 7.45 7.62
N THR A 5 23.98 8.21 8.51
CA THR A 5 24.52 8.40 9.85
C THR A 5 24.31 7.07 10.59
N GLY A 6 25.36 6.25 10.63
CA GLY A 6 25.32 4.96 11.32
C GLY A 6 25.09 5.19 12.82
N LEU A 7 23.98 4.72 13.35
CA LEU A 7 23.72 4.71 14.79
C LEU A 7 24.22 3.40 15.37
N ILE A 8 25.20 3.47 16.26
CA ILE A 8 25.74 2.29 16.95
C ILE A 8 24.79 1.89 18.08
N ARG A 9 24.41 0.61 18.11
CA ARG A 9 23.61 0.00 19.19
C ARG A 9 24.24 -1.32 19.60
N ARG A 10 24.07 -1.68 20.85
CA ARG A 10 24.54 -2.97 21.37
C ARG A 10 23.42 -3.99 21.29
N ILE A 11 23.78 -5.21 20.99
CA ILE A 11 22.93 -6.39 21.14
C ILE A 11 22.96 -6.78 22.61
N ASP A 12 21.81 -6.99 23.25
CA ASP A 12 21.73 -7.47 24.63
C ASP A 12 21.94 -9.01 24.72
N GLU A 13 21.95 -9.51 25.94
CA GLU A 13 22.16 -10.96 26.21
C GLU A 13 21.03 -11.84 25.62
N LEU A 14 19.87 -11.26 25.31
CA LEU A 14 18.73 -11.93 24.68
C LEU A 14 18.73 -11.77 23.15
N GLY A 15 19.78 -11.21 22.56
CA GLY A 15 19.87 -10.98 21.12
C GLY A 15 19.01 -9.83 20.60
N ARG A 16 18.54 -8.91 21.47
CA ARG A 16 17.67 -7.79 21.07
C ARG A 16 18.48 -6.54 20.75
N VAL A 17 18.00 -5.80 19.74
CA VAL A 17 18.51 -4.47 19.38
C VAL A 17 17.36 -3.47 19.44
N VAL A 18 17.54 -2.36 20.14
CA VAL A 18 16.55 -1.28 20.15
C VAL A 18 16.66 -0.46 18.87
N ILE A 19 15.57 -0.42 18.09
CA ILE A 19 15.47 0.44 16.90
C ILE A 19 15.27 1.89 17.37
N PRO A 20 16.20 2.81 17.06
CA PRO A 20 16.10 4.22 17.47
C PRO A 20 14.84 4.89 16.94
N LYS A 21 14.32 5.84 17.73
CA LYS A 21 13.09 6.58 17.40
C LYS A 21 13.17 7.29 16.04
N GLU A 22 14.35 7.79 15.69
CA GLU A 22 14.62 8.46 14.42
C GLU A 22 14.46 7.50 13.24
N ILE A 23 14.97 6.26 13.36
CA ILE A 23 14.82 5.21 12.35
C ILE A 23 13.35 4.78 12.27
N ARG A 24 12.69 4.53 13.42
CA ARG A 24 11.26 4.19 13.44
C ARG A 24 10.41 5.25 12.75
N ARG A 25 10.69 6.53 12.99
CA ARG A 25 10.01 7.65 12.33
C ARG A 25 10.26 7.68 10.82
N SER A 26 11.52 7.53 10.38
CA SER A 26 11.87 7.56 8.96
C SER A 26 11.24 6.40 8.18
N MET A 27 11.14 5.23 8.82
CA MET A 27 10.49 4.03 8.27
C MET A 27 8.97 4.02 8.53
N ARG A 28 8.43 5.01 9.26
CA ARG A 28 7.02 5.09 9.67
C ARG A 28 6.54 3.82 10.41
N LEU A 29 7.42 3.24 11.22
CA LEU A 29 7.10 2.10 12.07
C LEU A 29 6.34 2.57 13.31
N LYS A 30 5.18 1.97 13.54
CA LYS A 30 4.37 2.14 14.75
C LYS A 30 4.63 1.00 15.72
N ASP A 31 4.25 1.18 16.97
CA ASP A 31 4.32 0.12 17.98
C ASP A 31 3.35 -1.02 17.57
N GLY A 32 3.82 -2.26 17.67
CA GLY A 32 3.08 -3.46 17.25
C GLY A 32 3.11 -3.79 15.76
N GLU A 33 3.74 -2.95 14.91
CA GLU A 33 3.87 -3.29 13.49
C GLU A 33 4.89 -4.41 13.24
N GLU A 34 4.56 -5.29 12.33
CA GLU A 34 5.42 -6.39 11.90
C GLU A 34 6.58 -5.87 11.03
N VAL A 35 7.77 -6.39 11.28
CA VAL A 35 8.97 -6.11 10.50
C VAL A 35 9.57 -7.40 9.99
N GLU A 36 9.99 -7.39 8.74
CA GLU A 36 10.76 -8.46 8.13
C GLU A 36 12.24 -8.21 8.36
N ILE A 37 12.95 -9.21 8.85
CA ILE A 37 14.41 -9.19 9.02
C ILE A 37 15.00 -10.22 8.07
N SER A 38 15.84 -9.78 7.16
CA SER A 38 16.54 -10.63 6.20
C SER A 38 18.06 -10.41 6.26
N LEU A 39 18.82 -11.45 5.90
CA LEU A 39 20.28 -11.37 5.81
C LEU A 39 20.70 -10.93 4.41
N GLY A 40 21.48 -9.85 4.32
CA GLY A 40 22.31 -9.55 3.16
C GLY A 40 23.69 -10.21 3.29
N SER A 41 24.63 -9.85 2.41
CA SER A 41 25.99 -10.44 2.43
C SER A 41 26.76 -10.10 3.71
N GLU A 42 26.63 -8.89 4.23
CA GLU A 42 27.32 -8.40 5.44
C GLU A 42 26.41 -7.49 6.28
N GLU A 43 25.08 -7.57 6.08
CA GLU A 43 24.12 -6.67 6.71
C GLU A 43 22.84 -7.37 7.10
N LEU A 44 22.19 -6.86 8.15
CA LEU A 44 20.81 -7.16 8.49
C LEU A 44 19.93 -6.12 7.82
N ILE A 45 19.02 -6.59 6.96
CA ILE A 45 18.06 -5.73 6.29
C ILE A 45 16.75 -5.80 7.04
N LEU A 46 16.30 -4.66 7.56
CA LEU A 46 15.03 -4.54 8.25
C LEU A 46 14.07 -3.76 7.36
N LYS A 47 12.92 -4.37 7.04
CA LYS A 47 11.86 -3.76 6.23
C LYS A 47 10.55 -3.78 6.99
N LYS A 48 9.70 -2.78 6.75
CA LYS A 48 8.31 -2.88 7.18
C LYS A 48 7.66 -4.04 6.43
N TYR A 49 7.11 -5.01 7.18
CA TYR A 49 6.42 -6.14 6.58
C TYR A 49 5.09 -5.67 5.99
N SER A 50 4.73 -6.18 4.83
CA SER A 50 3.48 -5.87 4.16
C SER A 50 2.80 -7.16 3.71
N ARG A 51 1.73 -7.55 4.39
CA ARG A 51 0.93 -8.72 4.01
C ARG A 51 0.36 -8.57 2.60
N VAL A 52 -0.01 -7.36 2.17
CA VAL A 52 -0.47 -7.13 0.78
C VAL A 52 0.66 -7.39 -0.21
N SER A 53 1.89 -6.97 0.12
CA SER A 53 3.04 -7.24 -0.76
C SER A 53 3.40 -8.74 -0.83
N SER A 54 3.15 -9.52 0.22
CA SER A 54 3.35 -10.98 0.18
C SER A 54 2.34 -11.68 -0.74
N LEU A 55 1.18 -11.06 -0.99
CA LEU A 55 0.15 -11.52 -1.93
C LEU A 55 0.32 -10.92 -3.34
N LYS A 56 1.54 -10.51 -3.74
CA LYS A 56 1.81 -9.79 -5.02
C LYS A 56 1.14 -10.46 -6.22
N SER A 57 1.30 -11.77 -6.38
CA SER A 57 0.70 -12.53 -7.49
C SER A 57 -0.82 -12.42 -7.55
N LEU A 58 -1.48 -12.49 -6.39
CA LEU A 58 -2.93 -12.34 -6.30
C LEU A 58 -3.35 -10.89 -6.59
N CYS A 59 -2.61 -9.92 -6.07
CA CYS A 59 -2.83 -8.49 -6.35
C CYS A 59 -2.71 -8.20 -7.87
N ASP A 60 -1.71 -8.77 -8.54
CA ASP A 60 -1.52 -8.60 -9.98
C ASP A 60 -2.69 -9.20 -10.77
N ASN A 61 -3.12 -10.40 -10.40
CA ASN A 61 -4.27 -11.05 -11.03
C ASN A 61 -5.57 -10.24 -10.83
N CYS A 62 -5.81 -9.74 -9.62
CA CYS A 62 -6.97 -8.90 -9.31
C CYS A 62 -6.92 -7.57 -10.09
N ALA A 63 -5.80 -6.87 -10.07
CA ALA A 63 -5.65 -5.59 -10.78
C ALA A 63 -5.81 -5.77 -12.29
N ASN A 64 -5.22 -6.80 -12.88
CA ASN A 64 -5.34 -7.13 -14.29
C ASN A 64 -6.80 -7.46 -14.67
N SER A 65 -7.46 -8.33 -13.91
CA SER A 65 -8.84 -8.75 -14.17
C SER A 65 -9.81 -7.58 -14.07
N LEU A 66 -9.70 -6.79 -13.00
CA LEU A 66 -10.52 -5.59 -12.82
C LEU A 66 -10.30 -4.59 -13.96
N SER A 67 -9.05 -4.32 -14.32
CA SER A 67 -8.74 -3.35 -15.36
C SER A 67 -9.29 -3.79 -16.73
N LYS A 68 -9.22 -5.08 -17.05
CA LYS A 68 -9.80 -5.61 -18.31
C LYS A 68 -11.31 -5.52 -18.34
N VAL A 69 -11.98 -5.88 -17.25
CA VAL A 69 -13.45 -5.87 -17.16
C VAL A 69 -14.01 -4.45 -17.14
N LEU A 70 -13.32 -3.54 -16.45
CA LEU A 70 -13.80 -2.17 -16.23
C LEU A 70 -13.30 -1.17 -17.27
N GLY A 71 -12.28 -1.52 -18.06
CA GLY A 71 -11.60 -0.57 -18.95
C GLY A 71 -10.87 0.55 -18.22
N ALA A 72 -10.63 0.40 -16.91
CA ALA A 72 -10.15 1.41 -15.98
C ALA A 72 -8.71 1.14 -15.53
N GLU A 73 -8.04 2.14 -14.96
CA GLU A 73 -6.78 1.94 -14.26
C GLU A 73 -7.05 1.41 -12.85
N VAL A 74 -6.31 0.38 -12.46
CA VAL A 74 -6.47 -0.25 -11.15
C VAL A 74 -5.15 -0.29 -10.44
N PHE A 75 -5.15 0.12 -9.19
CA PHE A 75 -4.01 0.09 -8.29
C PHE A 75 -4.37 -0.67 -7.03
N ILE A 76 -3.47 -1.52 -6.57
CA ILE A 76 -3.55 -2.13 -5.25
C ILE A 76 -2.34 -1.63 -4.47
N THR A 77 -2.59 -1.09 -3.29
CA THR A 77 -1.55 -0.50 -2.44
C THR A 77 -1.46 -1.24 -1.13
N ASP A 78 -0.30 -1.20 -0.50
CA ASP A 78 -0.20 -1.38 0.94
C ASP A 78 -0.37 -0.02 1.65
N THR A 79 0.05 0.10 2.91
CA THR A 79 -0.05 1.34 3.69
C THR A 79 1.05 2.37 3.37
N SER A 80 1.95 2.06 2.43
CA SER A 80 3.14 2.88 2.13
C SER A 80 3.42 3.08 0.65
N LYS A 81 3.10 2.09 -0.18
CA LYS A 81 3.45 2.08 -1.61
C LYS A 81 2.39 1.38 -2.48
N VAL A 82 2.49 1.58 -3.78
CA VAL A 82 1.75 0.81 -4.78
C VAL A 82 2.37 -0.58 -4.89
N VAL A 83 1.57 -1.63 -4.65
CA VAL A 83 1.98 -3.03 -4.73
C VAL A 83 1.76 -3.57 -6.14
N SER A 84 0.60 -3.27 -6.73
CA SER A 84 0.25 -3.71 -8.08
C SER A 84 -0.43 -2.59 -8.85
N SER A 85 -0.08 -2.45 -10.13
CA SER A 85 -0.67 -1.49 -11.05
C SER A 85 -0.80 -2.12 -12.43
N PHE A 86 -2.01 -2.13 -13.00
CA PHE A 86 -2.24 -2.59 -14.35
C PHE A 86 -2.47 -1.41 -15.30
N LYS A 87 -1.94 -1.51 -16.52
CA LYS A 87 -1.70 -0.52 -17.58
C LYS A 87 -0.46 0.35 -17.39
N ASN A 88 0.04 0.53 -16.18
CA ASN A 88 1.19 1.40 -15.92
C ASN A 88 2.11 0.77 -14.88
N ILE A 89 2.83 -0.30 -15.28
CA ILE A 89 3.75 -1.07 -14.41
C ILE A 89 4.81 -0.15 -13.76
N GLU A 90 5.17 0.95 -14.43
CA GLU A 90 6.09 1.96 -13.89
C GLU A 90 5.62 2.61 -12.58
N ASN A 91 4.33 2.46 -12.24
CA ASN A 91 3.77 2.98 -10.99
C ASN A 91 3.97 2.03 -9.81
N GLU A 92 4.36 0.78 -10.03
CA GLU A 92 4.66 -0.16 -8.96
C GLU A 92 5.84 0.30 -8.12
N ASN A 93 5.77 0.01 -6.83
CA ASN A 93 6.74 0.44 -5.81
C ASN A 93 6.84 1.96 -5.60
N LYS A 94 6.04 2.80 -6.27
CA LYS A 94 5.97 4.23 -5.94
C LYS A 94 5.40 4.42 -4.53
N ASN A 95 6.07 5.26 -3.76
CA ASN A 95 5.62 5.60 -2.41
C ASN A 95 4.34 6.44 -2.46
N LEU A 96 3.41 6.12 -1.57
CA LEU A 96 2.18 6.89 -1.41
C LEU A 96 2.46 8.27 -0.83
N THR A 97 1.69 9.26 -1.28
CA THR A 97 1.75 10.61 -0.72
C THR A 97 1.23 10.62 0.71
N HIS A 98 1.70 11.57 1.51
CA HIS A 98 1.26 11.73 2.90
C HIS A 98 -0.26 11.95 2.99
N ARG A 99 -0.82 12.80 2.10
CA ARG A 99 -2.25 13.09 2.05
C ARG A 99 -3.09 11.84 1.75
N PHE A 100 -2.63 10.97 0.85
CA PHE A 100 -3.32 9.72 0.55
C PHE A 100 -3.25 8.75 1.72
N ILE A 101 -2.09 8.63 2.39
CA ILE A 101 -1.93 7.79 3.59
C ILE A 101 -2.84 8.27 4.72
N GLU A 102 -2.93 9.59 4.97
CA GLU A 102 -3.83 10.16 5.98
C GLU A 102 -5.30 9.85 5.67
N PHE A 103 -5.68 9.92 4.39
CA PHE A 103 -7.02 9.52 3.97
C PHE A 103 -7.27 8.04 4.27
N LEU A 104 -6.37 7.13 3.90
CA LEU A 104 -6.53 5.69 4.17
C LEU A 104 -6.66 5.36 5.66
N GLN A 105 -6.03 6.15 6.56
CA GLN A 105 -6.17 5.96 8.02
C GLN A 105 -7.61 6.14 8.52
N LYS A 106 -8.46 6.84 7.78
CA LYS A 106 -9.89 6.97 8.11
C LYS A 106 -10.64 5.66 7.88
N ARG A 107 -10.09 4.75 7.06
CA ARG A 107 -10.68 3.44 6.72
C ARG A 107 -12.04 3.58 6.03
N GLU A 108 -12.27 4.68 5.37
CA GLU A 108 -13.53 5.01 4.70
C GLU A 108 -13.43 4.76 3.20
N ARG A 109 -14.49 4.22 2.65
CA ARG A 109 -14.68 4.17 1.21
C ARG A 109 -14.94 5.57 0.67
N ALA A 110 -14.41 5.89 -0.50
CA ALA A 110 -14.69 7.15 -1.18
C ALA A 110 -14.83 6.99 -2.69
N ILE A 111 -15.66 7.87 -3.27
CA ILE A 111 -15.67 8.17 -4.69
C ILE A 111 -15.35 9.67 -4.80
N ASN A 112 -14.18 9.96 -5.32
CA ASN A 112 -13.68 11.33 -5.47
C ASN A 112 -13.79 11.77 -6.94
N LYS A 113 -14.18 13.03 -7.17
CA LYS A 113 -14.38 13.63 -8.49
C LYS A 113 -13.67 14.99 -8.57
N GLY A 114 -13.18 15.33 -9.74
CA GLY A 114 -12.59 16.63 -9.99
C GLY A 114 -11.44 16.96 -9.03
N GLU A 115 -11.55 18.07 -8.32
CA GLU A 115 -10.51 18.57 -7.39
C GLU A 115 -10.39 17.73 -6.11
N ASP A 116 -11.42 16.96 -5.74
CA ASP A 116 -11.39 16.09 -4.56
C ASP A 116 -10.52 14.84 -4.77
N CYS A 117 -10.14 14.55 -6.01
CA CYS A 117 -9.28 13.40 -6.32
C CYS A 117 -7.91 13.52 -5.65
N LEU A 118 -7.54 12.45 -4.94
CA LEU A 118 -6.29 12.37 -4.21
C LEU A 118 -5.17 11.82 -5.09
N SER A 119 -4.06 12.54 -5.20
CA SER A 119 -2.85 11.97 -5.83
C SER A 119 -2.27 10.90 -4.91
N MET A 120 -2.28 9.64 -5.35
CA MET A 120 -1.71 8.52 -4.61
C MET A 120 -0.18 8.63 -4.51
N PHE A 121 0.48 9.02 -5.59
CA PHE A 121 1.93 9.15 -5.68
C PHE A 121 2.32 10.39 -6.50
N ILE A 122 3.58 10.82 -6.41
CA ILE A 122 4.10 11.98 -7.13
C ILE A 122 4.15 11.65 -8.63
N GLY A 123 3.66 12.57 -9.46
CA GLY A 123 3.62 12.43 -10.93
C GLY A 123 2.40 11.66 -11.44
N GLN A 124 1.40 11.38 -10.59
CA GLN A 124 0.15 10.80 -11.03
C GLN A 124 -0.65 11.79 -11.88
N GLU A 125 -1.14 11.32 -13.03
CA GLU A 125 -2.06 12.09 -13.87
C GLU A 125 -3.37 12.39 -13.16
N LYS A 126 -3.88 13.61 -13.36
CA LYS A 126 -5.15 14.07 -12.81
C LYS A 126 -6.24 14.01 -13.90
N GLY A 127 -7.49 14.14 -13.49
CA GLY A 127 -8.62 14.30 -14.40
C GLY A 127 -9.56 13.11 -14.48
N LYS A 128 -9.23 12.00 -13.79
CA LYS A 128 -10.12 10.83 -13.69
C LYS A 128 -10.81 10.79 -12.34
N GLU A 129 -12.06 10.32 -12.32
CA GLU A 129 -12.74 9.99 -11.07
C GLU A 129 -12.05 8.81 -10.39
N GLN A 130 -12.13 8.76 -9.08
CA GLN A 130 -11.38 7.82 -8.26
C GLN A 130 -12.31 7.11 -7.26
N LEU A 131 -12.37 5.78 -7.33
CA LEU A 131 -12.97 4.93 -6.31
C LEU A 131 -11.86 4.38 -5.43
N ILE A 132 -11.96 4.58 -4.12
CA ILE A 132 -11.01 4.08 -3.11
C ILE A 132 -11.75 3.13 -2.18
N LEU A 133 -11.28 1.87 -2.11
CA LEU A 133 -11.76 0.87 -1.15
C LEU A 133 -10.60 0.44 -0.25
N PRO A 134 -10.62 0.78 1.05
CA PRO A 134 -9.59 0.33 1.99
C PRO A 134 -9.66 -1.18 2.23
N LEU A 135 -8.49 -1.82 2.31
CA LEU A 135 -8.33 -3.21 2.76
C LEU A 135 -8.22 -3.20 4.29
N VAL A 136 -9.32 -3.53 4.95
CA VAL A 136 -9.40 -3.54 6.42
C VAL A 136 -9.75 -4.95 6.89
N VAL A 137 -8.97 -5.49 7.80
CA VAL A 137 -9.15 -6.81 8.43
C VAL A 137 -9.09 -6.63 9.94
N ASN A 138 -10.10 -7.10 10.65
CA ASN A 138 -10.20 -7.00 12.13
C ASN A 138 -9.98 -5.58 12.67
N GLY A 139 -10.36 -4.57 11.89
CA GLY A 139 -10.16 -3.16 12.24
C GLY A 139 -8.81 -2.58 11.82
N ASP A 140 -7.85 -3.37 11.38
CA ASP A 140 -6.55 -2.91 10.93
C ASP A 140 -6.51 -2.63 9.42
N LEU A 141 -5.83 -1.55 9.05
CA LEU A 141 -5.64 -1.15 7.66
C LEU A 141 -4.40 -1.82 7.07
N TYR A 142 -4.58 -2.57 5.99
CA TYR A 142 -3.50 -3.23 5.25
C TYR A 142 -3.15 -2.54 3.94
N GLY A 143 -4.07 -1.77 3.37
CA GLY A 143 -3.86 -1.08 2.10
C GLY A 143 -5.16 -0.62 1.46
N SER A 144 -5.20 -0.58 0.13
CA SER A 144 -6.41 -0.21 -0.61
C SER A 144 -6.43 -0.78 -2.03
N ILE A 145 -7.64 -0.88 -2.60
CA ILE A 145 -7.87 -0.97 -4.03
C ILE A 145 -8.35 0.39 -4.51
N VAL A 146 -7.70 0.91 -5.55
CA VAL A 146 -8.07 2.17 -6.18
C VAL A 146 -8.37 1.94 -7.65
N VAL A 147 -9.53 2.41 -8.11
CA VAL A 147 -9.92 2.39 -9.51
C VAL A 147 -10.04 3.82 -10.01
N GLN A 148 -9.42 4.10 -11.15
CA GLN A 148 -9.50 5.40 -11.83
C GLN A 148 -10.10 5.23 -13.21
N ALA A 149 -11.16 6.00 -13.48
CA ALA A 149 -11.87 6.02 -14.74
C ALA A 149 -12.37 7.44 -15.04
N ASP A 150 -12.75 7.69 -16.29
CA ASP A 150 -13.35 8.97 -16.68
C ASP A 150 -14.66 9.23 -15.91
N GLU A 151 -15.40 8.14 -15.60
CA GLU A 151 -16.59 8.16 -14.76
C GLU A 151 -16.68 6.89 -13.93
N ILE A 152 -16.87 7.00 -12.62
CA ILE A 152 -17.10 5.85 -11.73
C ILE A 152 -18.58 5.46 -11.77
N LYS A 153 -18.85 4.25 -12.23
CA LYS A 153 -20.21 3.68 -12.35
C LYS A 153 -20.40 2.54 -11.35
N THR A 154 -21.65 2.15 -11.12
CA THR A 154 -22.03 1.05 -10.21
C THR A 154 -21.29 -0.26 -10.53
N GLN A 155 -20.98 -0.53 -11.80
CA GLN A 155 -20.20 -1.72 -12.17
C GLN A 155 -18.77 -1.66 -11.61
N HIS A 156 -18.12 -0.48 -11.56
CA HIS A 156 -16.81 -0.30 -10.96
C HIS A 156 -16.86 -0.64 -9.46
N GLU A 157 -17.89 -0.14 -8.78
CA GLU A 157 -18.07 -0.38 -7.36
C GLU A 157 -18.27 -1.87 -7.05
N LYS A 158 -19.21 -2.54 -7.76
CA LYS A 158 -19.51 -3.96 -7.52
C LYS A 158 -18.31 -4.87 -7.82
N ALA A 159 -17.65 -4.67 -8.95
CA ALA A 159 -16.49 -5.50 -9.30
C ALA A 159 -15.32 -5.28 -8.33
N THR A 160 -15.04 -4.02 -7.96
CA THR A 160 -13.98 -3.71 -7.01
C THR A 160 -14.30 -4.25 -5.62
N GLN A 161 -15.58 -4.21 -5.21
CA GLN A 161 -16.01 -4.80 -3.93
C GLN A 161 -15.81 -6.31 -3.91
N THR A 162 -16.05 -7.01 -5.02
CA THR A 162 -15.79 -8.45 -5.12
C THR A 162 -14.31 -8.76 -4.96
N ALA A 163 -13.44 -8.00 -5.64
CA ALA A 163 -12.00 -8.16 -5.48
C ALA A 163 -11.52 -7.82 -4.07
N LEU A 164 -12.13 -6.82 -3.43
CA LEU A 164 -11.86 -6.49 -2.03
C LEU A 164 -12.11 -7.70 -1.11
N TYR A 165 -13.24 -8.37 -1.24
CA TYR A 165 -13.56 -9.55 -0.42
C TYR A 165 -12.58 -10.70 -0.66
N ILE A 166 -12.13 -10.91 -1.90
CA ILE A 166 -11.11 -11.93 -2.20
C ILE A 166 -9.80 -11.62 -1.47
N LEU A 167 -9.33 -10.37 -1.56
CA LEU A 167 -8.08 -9.96 -0.92
C LEU A 167 -8.18 -9.98 0.61
N VAL A 168 -9.29 -9.49 1.17
CA VAL A 168 -9.54 -9.53 2.62
C VAL A 168 -9.53 -10.96 3.12
N GLY A 169 -10.24 -11.89 2.48
CA GLY A 169 -10.25 -13.29 2.88
C GLY A 169 -8.88 -13.98 2.82
N GLN A 170 -7.95 -13.51 1.99
CA GLN A 170 -6.57 -14.00 1.98
C GLN A 170 -5.68 -13.34 3.05
N LEU A 171 -6.01 -12.13 3.46
CA LEU A 171 -5.29 -11.43 4.53
C LEU A 171 -5.69 -11.90 5.93
N GLU A 172 -6.85 -12.55 6.07
CA GLU A 172 -7.35 -13.15 7.33
C GLU A 172 -6.68 -14.49 7.66
N ASN A 173 -6.13 -15.16 6.65
CA ASN A 173 -5.42 -16.44 6.77
C ASN A 173 -3.93 -16.26 7.04
#